data_59df2d5bb3ffe1690471d00b4dc1a370
#
_entry.id   59df2d5bb3ffe1690471d00b4dc1a370
#
_cell.length_a   1.000
_cell.length_b   1.000
_cell.length_c   1.000
_cell.angle_alpha   90.00
_cell.angle_beta   90.00
_cell.angle_gamma   90.00
#
_symmetry.space_group_name_H-M   'P 1'
#
loop_
_entity.id
_entity.type
_entity.pdbx_description
1 polymer ?
#
loop_
_entity_poly.entity_id
_entity_poly.type
_entity_poly.pdbx_seq_one_letter_code
_entity_poly.pdbx_strand_id
1 'polypeptide(L)'
;MGKLSWIAGQPGRLKREGIKDGLSASGRELTRYTLSKIEPLDVRGEPVYERNWDVLILLDGCRLDLIESVSDEYDFVPKPVPVLRSLASTSTTWMERNFTDEYSSEVRNTCYVTANPFSDDYIDEAQFCHVDEVWRYAWDDDLGTVPARSVTDRTISVTRSRDCGRLVAHYMQPHFPSVPEPLNSSMDLDSFESHWDSVWDRLRSGDIAEDIVWESYRANLRYVLDDVTLLLENIDAGRVIISADHGNAMGEWGQYGHPAGVPIAPLRNVPWIETTAMDTGSYNPELEQDREYTTTDEVRSRLNNLGYA
;
A
#
# COMPACT_ATOMS: atom_id res chain seq x y z
N MET A 1 0.53 -18.88 -14.13
CA MET A 1 0.70 -20.37 -14.23
C MET A 1 -0.36 -20.96 -15.14
N GLY A 2 -0.01 -21.86 -16.08
CA GLY A 2 -1.00 -22.49 -16.96
C GLY A 2 -1.85 -23.54 -16.23
N LYS A 3 -3.06 -23.85 -16.77
CA LYS A 3 -3.98 -24.86 -16.21
C LYS A 3 -3.30 -26.20 -15.87
N LEU A 4 -2.31 -26.61 -16.65
CA LEU A 4 -1.57 -27.86 -16.48
C LEU A 4 -0.65 -27.84 -15.25
N SER A 5 -0.01 -26.71 -14.93
CA SER A 5 0.83 -26.57 -13.74
C SER A 5 0.02 -26.56 -12.46
N TRP A 6 -1.20 -25.98 -12.49
CA TRP A 6 -2.12 -26.01 -11.36
C TRP A 6 -2.57 -27.45 -11.04
N ILE A 7 -3.02 -28.20 -12.05
CA ILE A 7 -3.44 -29.62 -11.88
C ILE A 7 -2.29 -30.48 -11.36
N ALA A 8 -1.06 -30.27 -11.85
CA ALA A 8 0.11 -31.03 -11.42
C ALA A 8 0.53 -30.75 -9.96
N GLY A 9 0.23 -29.57 -9.43
CA GLY A 9 0.56 -29.17 -8.05
C GLY A 9 -0.39 -29.74 -6.98
N GLN A 10 -1.63 -30.12 -7.34
CA GLN A 10 -2.65 -30.53 -6.38
C GLN A 10 -2.26 -31.77 -5.52
N PRO A 11 -1.73 -32.87 -6.10
CA PRO A 11 -1.33 -34.03 -5.31
C PRO A 11 -0.22 -33.73 -4.29
N GLY A 12 0.71 -32.83 -4.64
CA GLY A 12 1.79 -32.43 -3.77
C GLY A 12 1.32 -31.56 -2.59
N ARG A 13 0.31 -30.73 -2.79
CA ARG A 13 -0.32 -29.91 -1.78
C ARG A 13 -1.12 -30.73 -0.77
N LEU A 14 -1.98 -31.59 -1.27
CA LEU A 14 -2.76 -32.52 -0.43
C LEU A 14 -1.86 -33.39 0.48
N LYS A 15 -0.67 -33.73 0.03
CA LYS A 15 0.29 -34.52 0.80
C LYS A 15 1.02 -33.70 1.87
N ARG A 16 1.25 -32.39 1.64
CA ARG A 16 1.97 -31.50 2.58
C ARG A 16 1.07 -30.86 3.61
N GLU A 17 -0.11 -30.41 3.23
CA GLU A 17 -1.00 -29.60 4.06
C GLU A 17 -2.13 -30.42 4.72
N GLY A 18 -2.24 -31.72 4.42
CA GLY A 18 -3.38 -32.55 4.80
C GLY A 18 -4.57 -32.38 3.85
N ILE A 19 -5.51 -33.34 3.90
CA ILE A 19 -6.58 -33.41 2.88
C ILE A 19 -7.52 -32.20 2.96
N LYS A 20 -7.91 -31.78 4.17
CA LYS A 20 -8.84 -30.65 4.35
C LYS A 20 -8.21 -29.32 3.94
N ASP A 21 -7.01 -29.04 4.42
CA ASP A 21 -6.30 -27.79 4.18
C ASP A 21 -5.84 -27.68 2.72
N GLY A 22 -5.36 -28.77 2.14
CA GLY A 22 -5.00 -28.84 0.73
C GLY A 22 -6.20 -28.66 -0.20
N LEU A 23 -7.40 -29.18 0.13
CA LEU A 23 -8.63 -28.95 -0.65
C LEU A 23 -9.12 -27.50 -0.51
N SER A 24 -9.04 -26.93 0.68
CA SER A 24 -9.37 -25.52 0.93
C SER A 24 -8.42 -24.57 0.19
N ALA A 25 -7.11 -24.83 0.25
CA ALA A 25 -6.09 -24.09 -0.51
C ALA A 25 -6.36 -24.16 -2.02
N SER A 26 -6.67 -25.36 -2.54
CA SER A 26 -6.99 -25.56 -3.95
C SER A 26 -8.27 -24.84 -4.37
N GLY A 27 -9.30 -24.80 -3.51
CA GLY A 27 -10.53 -24.06 -3.75
C GLY A 27 -10.29 -22.55 -3.83
N ARG A 28 -9.50 -22.00 -2.93
CA ARG A 28 -9.12 -20.57 -2.92
C ARG A 28 -8.31 -20.20 -4.17
N GLU A 29 -7.36 -21.02 -4.56
CA GLU A 29 -6.58 -20.79 -5.78
C GLU A 29 -7.44 -20.84 -7.04
N LEU A 30 -8.43 -21.73 -7.09
CA LEU A 30 -9.38 -21.78 -8.18
C LEU A 30 -10.26 -20.51 -8.20
N THR A 31 -10.73 -20.04 -7.03
CA THR A 31 -11.48 -18.80 -6.92
C THR A 31 -10.62 -17.61 -7.38
N ARG A 32 -9.40 -17.48 -6.90
CA ARG A 32 -8.45 -16.46 -7.33
C ARG A 32 -8.20 -16.52 -8.83
N TYR A 33 -7.95 -17.71 -9.40
CA TYR A 33 -7.78 -17.89 -10.83
C TYR A 33 -9.03 -17.45 -11.61
N THR A 34 -10.22 -17.79 -11.15
CA THR A 34 -11.46 -17.38 -11.79
C THR A 34 -11.65 -15.86 -11.74
N LEU A 35 -11.43 -15.27 -10.57
CA LEU A 35 -11.52 -13.82 -10.36
C LEU A 35 -10.50 -13.06 -11.23
N SER A 36 -9.27 -13.54 -11.34
CA SER A 36 -8.25 -12.93 -12.19
C SER A 36 -8.55 -13.01 -13.69
N LYS A 37 -9.44 -13.92 -14.12
CA LYS A 37 -9.92 -13.96 -15.50
C LYS A 37 -11.04 -12.98 -15.80
N ILE A 38 -11.71 -12.50 -14.76
CA ILE A 38 -12.74 -11.46 -14.86
C ILE A 38 -12.11 -10.06 -14.80
N GLU A 39 -10.95 -9.93 -14.14
CA GLU A 39 -10.26 -8.65 -13.99
C GLU A 39 -10.03 -7.88 -15.31
N PRO A 40 -9.58 -8.51 -16.42
CA PRO A 40 -9.46 -7.83 -17.70
C PRO A 40 -10.79 -7.36 -18.30
N LEU A 41 -11.91 -7.91 -17.83
CA LEU A 41 -13.26 -7.50 -18.23
C LEU A 41 -13.84 -6.42 -17.31
N ASP A 42 -13.21 -6.22 -16.15
CA ASP A 42 -13.54 -5.16 -15.19
C ASP A 42 -12.79 -3.88 -15.51
N VAL A 43 -13.09 -3.31 -16.68
CA VAL A 43 -12.55 -2.04 -17.21
C VAL A 43 -12.98 -0.80 -16.42
N ARG A 44 -13.47 -0.93 -15.18
CA ARG A 44 -14.10 0.18 -14.46
C ARG A 44 -13.21 0.84 -13.41
N GLY A 45 -11.92 0.56 -13.41
CA GLY A 45 -10.96 1.34 -12.62
C GLY A 45 -10.65 2.66 -13.34
N GLU A 46 -10.34 3.70 -12.57
CA GLU A 46 -10.08 5.05 -13.08
C GLU A 46 -8.63 5.46 -12.80
N PRO A 47 -7.85 5.87 -13.82
CA PRO A 47 -6.53 6.41 -13.63
C PRO A 47 -6.55 7.70 -12.80
N VAL A 48 -5.60 7.87 -11.91
CA VAL A 48 -5.57 9.07 -11.05
C VAL A 48 -5.32 10.35 -11.86
N TYR A 49 -4.63 10.27 -12.98
CA TYR A 49 -4.34 11.41 -13.84
C TYR A 49 -5.51 11.90 -14.68
N GLU A 50 -6.60 11.15 -14.78
CA GLU A 50 -7.86 11.64 -15.37
C GLU A 50 -8.59 12.63 -14.45
N ARG A 51 -8.13 12.75 -13.19
CA ARG A 51 -8.68 13.70 -12.23
C ARG A 51 -7.74 14.86 -11.99
N ASN A 52 -8.31 15.96 -11.53
CA ASN A 52 -7.54 17.16 -11.20
C ASN A 52 -7.14 17.15 -9.72
N TRP A 53 -5.84 17.33 -9.46
CA TRP A 53 -5.25 17.41 -8.13
C TRP A 53 -3.87 18.07 -8.20
N ASP A 54 -3.44 18.70 -7.11
CA ASP A 54 -2.10 19.25 -6.94
C ASP A 54 -1.22 18.27 -6.16
N VAL A 55 -1.78 17.70 -5.09
CA VAL A 55 -1.12 16.70 -4.24
C VAL A 55 -2.01 15.47 -4.11
N LEU A 56 -1.45 14.30 -4.36
CA LEU A 56 -2.08 13.01 -4.13
C LEU A 56 -1.34 12.27 -3.00
N ILE A 57 -2.03 12.06 -1.90
CA ILE A 57 -1.55 11.28 -0.76
C ILE A 57 -2.09 9.84 -0.92
N LEU A 58 -1.20 8.89 -1.07
CA LEU A 58 -1.52 7.46 -1.16
C LEU A 58 -1.22 6.78 0.16
N LEU A 59 -2.22 6.10 0.70
CA LEU A 59 -2.16 5.28 1.89
C LEU A 59 -2.18 3.82 1.45
N ASP A 60 -1.01 3.15 1.39
CA ASP A 60 -0.87 1.79 0.87
C ASP A 60 -1.84 0.83 1.55
N GLY A 61 -2.61 0.14 0.74
CA GLY A 61 -3.57 -0.86 1.19
C GLY A 61 -4.77 -0.32 1.97
N CYS A 62 -5.09 0.98 1.94
CA CYS A 62 -6.18 1.56 2.73
C CYS A 62 -7.57 1.21 2.16
N ARG A 63 -8.33 0.38 2.90
CA ARG A 63 -9.72 0.03 2.58
C ARG A 63 -10.67 1.21 2.80
N LEU A 64 -11.74 1.26 1.99
CA LEU A 64 -12.79 2.27 2.15
C LEU A 64 -13.46 2.20 3.54
N ASP A 65 -13.88 1.00 3.96
CA ASP A 65 -14.55 0.81 5.26
C ASP A 65 -13.62 1.05 6.45
N LEU A 66 -12.30 0.89 6.26
CA LEU A 66 -11.30 1.19 7.27
C LEU A 66 -11.26 2.70 7.56
N ILE A 67 -11.15 3.54 6.52
CA ILE A 67 -11.13 5.00 6.72
C ILE A 67 -12.49 5.54 7.17
N GLU A 68 -13.59 4.94 6.71
CA GLU A 68 -14.94 5.26 7.21
C GLU A 68 -15.05 5.04 8.73
N SER A 69 -14.39 4.00 9.25
CA SER A 69 -14.43 3.64 10.67
C SER A 69 -13.76 4.64 11.61
N VAL A 70 -12.93 5.55 11.09
CA VAL A 70 -12.23 6.61 11.84
C VAL A 70 -12.64 8.01 11.39
N SER A 71 -13.63 8.13 10.51
CA SER A 71 -14.04 9.40 9.87
C SER A 71 -14.55 10.47 10.84
N ASP A 72 -14.97 10.13 12.06
CA ASP A 72 -15.33 11.10 13.10
C ASP A 72 -14.11 11.73 13.81
N GLU A 73 -12.94 11.19 13.58
CA GLU A 73 -11.71 11.58 14.28
C GLU A 73 -10.90 12.62 13.49
N TYR A 74 -11.19 12.79 12.18
CA TYR A 74 -10.44 13.68 11.28
C TYR A 74 -11.38 14.58 10.49
N ASP A 75 -11.31 15.89 10.68
CA ASP A 75 -12.18 16.89 10.05
C ASP A 75 -12.12 16.90 8.51
N PHE A 76 -11.00 16.47 7.94
CA PHE A 76 -10.83 16.37 6.48
C PHE A 76 -11.48 15.13 5.87
N VAL A 77 -11.98 14.17 6.67
CA VAL A 77 -12.64 12.96 6.19
C VAL A 77 -14.15 13.17 6.13
N PRO A 78 -14.74 13.30 4.93
CA PRO A 78 -16.17 13.58 4.80
C PRO A 78 -17.02 12.34 5.05
N LYS A 79 -18.31 12.55 5.34
CA LYS A 79 -19.32 11.50 5.45
C LYS A 79 -20.48 11.77 4.49
N PRO A 80 -20.77 10.83 3.57
CA PRO A 80 -20.04 9.58 3.28
C PRO A 80 -18.66 9.85 2.66
N VAL A 81 -17.73 8.89 2.78
CA VAL A 81 -16.43 8.96 2.11
C VAL A 81 -16.60 8.73 0.60
N PRO A 82 -16.18 9.66 -0.27
CA PRO A 82 -16.19 9.46 -1.70
C PRO A 82 -15.28 8.28 -2.12
N VAL A 83 -15.69 7.58 -3.18
CA VAL A 83 -15.05 6.34 -3.62
C VAL A 83 -14.42 6.53 -4.99
N LEU A 84 -13.19 6.06 -5.15
CA LEU A 84 -12.56 5.76 -6.43
C LEU A 84 -12.48 4.24 -6.59
N ARG A 85 -12.71 3.74 -7.80
CA ARG A 85 -12.33 2.37 -8.12
C ARG A 85 -10.90 2.34 -8.65
N SER A 86 -9.97 1.85 -7.85
CA SER A 86 -8.56 1.72 -8.22
C SER A 86 -8.38 0.84 -9.47
N LEU A 87 -7.37 1.11 -10.26
CA LEU A 87 -6.96 0.28 -11.41
C LEU A 87 -6.39 -1.08 -10.99
N ALA A 88 -5.98 -1.22 -9.73
CA ALA A 88 -5.17 -2.35 -9.29
C ALA A 88 -5.60 -2.89 -7.92
N SER A 89 -5.15 -4.10 -7.61
CA SER A 89 -5.24 -4.74 -6.30
C SER A 89 -3.86 -4.91 -5.65
N THR A 90 -2.81 -4.31 -6.24
CA THR A 90 -1.44 -4.28 -5.71
C THR A 90 -0.77 -2.98 -6.11
N SER A 91 0.19 -2.51 -5.31
CA SER A 91 0.98 -1.29 -5.58
C SER A 91 1.74 -1.38 -6.90
N THR A 92 2.33 -2.54 -7.22
CA THR A 92 3.06 -2.77 -8.46
C THR A 92 2.18 -2.54 -9.69
N THR A 93 1.01 -3.18 -9.73
CA THR A 93 0.05 -3.00 -10.82
C THR A 93 -0.54 -1.59 -10.85
N TRP A 94 -0.66 -0.91 -9.68
CA TRP A 94 -1.11 0.47 -9.61
C TRP A 94 -0.08 1.41 -10.28
N MET A 95 1.22 1.23 -10.00
CA MET A 95 2.29 2.01 -10.64
C MET A 95 2.31 1.78 -12.15
N GLU A 96 2.29 0.51 -12.60
CA GLU A 96 2.28 0.16 -14.02
C GLU A 96 1.10 0.77 -14.80
N ARG A 97 -0.08 0.90 -14.17
CA ARG A 97 -1.30 1.37 -14.84
C ARG A 97 -1.53 2.87 -14.75
N ASN A 98 -0.86 3.56 -13.83
CA ASN A 98 -0.96 5.02 -13.70
C ASN A 98 0.23 5.75 -14.34
N PHE A 99 1.46 5.20 -14.24
CA PHE A 99 2.66 5.83 -14.81
C PHE A 99 2.92 5.30 -16.22
N THR A 100 2.06 5.64 -17.16
CA THR A 100 2.08 5.14 -18.54
C THR A 100 2.47 6.24 -19.52
N ASP A 101 2.82 5.84 -20.75
CA ASP A 101 3.11 6.78 -21.85
C ASP A 101 1.93 7.72 -22.15
N GLU A 102 0.70 7.28 -21.89
CA GLU A 102 -0.52 8.08 -22.06
C GLU A 102 -0.51 9.32 -21.16
N TYR A 103 0.02 9.21 -19.95
CA TYR A 103 0.12 10.30 -18.97
C TYR A 103 1.53 10.85 -18.84
N SER A 104 2.38 10.66 -19.87
CA SER A 104 3.79 11.06 -19.82
C SER A 104 4.04 12.55 -19.58
N SER A 105 3.10 13.42 -19.96
CA SER A 105 3.18 14.86 -19.67
C SER A 105 2.91 15.17 -18.20
N GLU A 106 1.93 14.50 -17.61
CA GLU A 106 1.55 14.61 -16.20
C GLU A 106 2.62 14.02 -15.31
N VAL A 107 3.13 12.83 -15.66
CA VAL A 107 4.22 12.16 -14.94
C VAL A 107 5.47 13.05 -14.92
N ARG A 108 5.86 13.63 -16.05
CA ARG A 108 6.99 14.59 -16.12
C ARG A 108 6.81 15.83 -15.25
N ASN A 109 5.60 16.19 -14.92
CA ASN A 109 5.27 17.32 -14.04
C ASN A 109 5.00 16.88 -12.59
N THR A 110 5.26 15.62 -12.25
CA THR A 110 5.00 15.04 -10.95
C THR A 110 6.30 14.81 -10.17
N CYS A 111 6.35 15.28 -8.92
CA CYS A 111 7.28 14.81 -7.91
C CYS A 111 6.69 13.57 -7.24
N TYR A 112 7.44 12.49 -7.12
CA TYR A 112 7.04 11.25 -6.46
C TYR A 112 7.91 10.98 -5.23
N VAL A 113 7.33 11.12 -4.03
CA VAL A 113 7.95 10.79 -2.75
C VAL A 113 7.35 9.48 -2.28
N THR A 114 8.15 8.43 -2.16
CA THR A 114 7.62 7.07 -1.93
C THR A 114 8.38 6.31 -0.85
N ALA A 115 7.62 5.68 0.04
CA ALA A 115 8.12 4.67 0.96
C ALA A 115 8.01 3.25 0.41
N ASN A 116 7.39 3.06 -0.77
CA ASN A 116 7.14 1.74 -1.32
C ASN A 116 8.34 1.25 -2.13
N PRO A 117 9.03 0.16 -1.70
CA PRO A 117 10.26 -0.33 -2.32
C PRO A 117 10.08 -0.89 -3.73
N PHE A 118 8.85 -1.18 -4.15
CA PHE A 118 8.59 -1.62 -5.52
C PHE A 118 8.81 -0.53 -6.56
N SER A 119 8.99 0.74 -6.15
CA SER A 119 9.35 1.81 -7.06
C SER A 119 10.61 1.50 -7.87
N ASP A 120 11.61 0.82 -7.27
CA ASP A 120 12.86 0.44 -7.95
C ASP A 120 12.66 -0.36 -9.24
N ASP A 121 11.69 -1.28 -9.24
CA ASP A 121 11.44 -2.18 -10.37
C ASP A 121 10.32 -1.69 -11.33
N TYR A 122 9.45 -0.78 -10.87
CA TYR A 122 8.20 -0.45 -11.57
C TYR A 122 8.08 0.99 -12.05
N ILE A 123 9.07 1.84 -11.74
CA ILE A 123 9.12 3.21 -12.27
C ILE A 123 10.48 3.50 -12.91
N ASP A 124 10.46 4.39 -13.90
CA ASP A 124 11.67 5.00 -14.46
C ASP A 124 11.74 6.45 -13.94
N GLU A 125 12.68 6.70 -13.02
CA GLU A 125 12.87 8.02 -12.40
C GLU A 125 13.03 9.15 -13.44
N ALA A 126 13.62 8.84 -14.60
CA ALA A 126 13.83 9.83 -15.67
C ALA A 126 12.53 10.34 -16.28
N GLN A 127 11.41 9.67 -16.06
CA GLN A 127 10.10 10.08 -16.53
C GLN A 127 9.44 11.14 -15.62
N PHE A 128 9.91 11.30 -14.39
CA PHE A 128 9.34 12.21 -13.39
C PHE A 128 10.06 13.56 -13.34
N CYS A 129 9.40 14.56 -12.75
CA CYS A 129 10.04 15.81 -12.36
C CYS A 129 11.10 15.55 -11.28
N HIS A 130 10.76 14.70 -10.31
CA HIS A 130 11.64 14.25 -9.23
C HIS A 130 11.10 12.96 -8.61
N VAL A 131 12.00 12.06 -8.21
CA VAL A 131 11.69 10.89 -7.40
C VAL A 131 12.52 10.95 -6.13
N ASP A 132 11.88 10.72 -4.98
CA ASP A 132 12.52 10.55 -3.68
C ASP A 132 12.09 9.20 -3.10
N GLU A 133 12.95 8.21 -3.21
CA GLU A 133 12.72 6.86 -2.71
C GLU A 133 13.14 6.78 -1.24
N VAL A 134 12.27 7.26 -0.36
CA VAL A 134 12.49 7.37 1.09
C VAL A 134 12.87 6.03 1.73
N TRP A 135 12.34 4.93 1.19
CA TRP A 135 12.63 3.58 1.65
C TRP A 135 14.12 3.21 1.57
N ARG A 136 14.91 3.85 0.71
CA ARG A 136 16.34 3.54 0.55
C ARG A 136 17.17 3.96 1.74
N TYR A 137 16.75 4.97 2.50
CA TYR A 137 17.55 5.54 3.60
C TYR A 137 16.76 5.74 4.92
N ALA A 138 15.45 5.50 4.92
CA ALA A 138 14.61 5.65 6.11
C ALA A 138 13.85 4.37 6.49
N TRP A 139 14.28 3.22 5.95
CA TRP A 139 13.75 1.94 6.38
C TRP A 139 14.16 1.64 7.82
N ASP A 140 13.21 1.28 8.66
CA ASP A 140 13.42 0.89 10.05
C ASP A 140 13.30 -0.64 10.17
N ASP A 141 14.41 -1.31 10.49
CA ASP A 141 14.46 -2.77 10.59
C ASP A 141 13.67 -3.32 11.79
N ASP A 142 13.56 -2.56 12.87
CA ASP A 142 12.81 -2.97 14.06
C ASP A 142 11.29 -2.88 13.81
N LEU A 143 10.86 -1.89 13.01
CA LEU A 143 9.47 -1.73 12.60
C LEU A 143 9.12 -2.58 11.37
N GLY A 144 10.11 -2.96 10.56
CA GLY A 144 9.93 -3.65 9.29
C GLY A 144 9.24 -2.81 8.21
N THR A 145 9.33 -1.48 8.30
CA THR A 145 8.69 -0.54 7.37
C THR A 145 9.38 0.83 7.43
N VAL A 146 8.97 1.74 6.55
CA VAL A 146 9.34 3.17 6.64
C VAL A 146 8.31 3.88 7.54
N PRO A 147 8.74 4.58 8.61
CA PRO A 147 7.83 5.36 9.44
C PRO A 147 7.11 6.45 8.63
N ALA A 148 5.83 6.71 8.91
CA ALA A 148 5.05 7.73 8.21
C ALA A 148 5.71 9.11 8.26
N ARG A 149 6.29 9.50 9.42
CA ARG A 149 7.00 10.75 9.60
C ARG A 149 8.10 10.98 8.57
N SER A 150 8.81 9.92 8.15
CA SER A 150 9.86 10.03 7.15
C SER A 150 9.33 10.49 5.79
N VAL A 151 8.16 9.98 5.37
CA VAL A 151 7.49 10.42 4.13
C VAL A 151 6.99 11.87 4.27
N THR A 152 6.41 12.20 5.42
CA THR A 152 5.93 13.56 5.74
C THR A 152 7.06 14.57 5.63
N ASP A 153 8.20 14.33 6.30
CA ASP A 153 9.38 15.19 6.27
C ASP A 153 9.88 15.42 4.85
N ARG A 154 10.01 14.34 4.09
CA ARG A 154 10.50 14.42 2.72
C ARG A 154 9.51 15.14 1.81
N THR A 155 8.22 14.89 1.97
CA THR A 155 7.17 15.57 1.19
C THR A 155 7.18 17.07 1.44
N ILE A 156 7.27 17.50 2.70
CA ILE A 156 7.38 18.93 3.05
C ILE A 156 8.66 19.54 2.45
N SER A 157 9.80 18.85 2.58
CA SER A 157 11.08 19.31 2.03
C SER A 157 11.04 19.46 0.50
N VAL A 158 10.43 18.49 -0.19
CA VAL A 158 10.29 18.51 -1.65
C VAL A 158 9.38 19.64 -2.11
N THR A 159 8.22 19.84 -1.47
CA THR A 159 7.29 20.93 -1.83
C THR A 159 7.89 22.31 -1.62
N ARG A 160 8.68 22.51 -0.55
CA ARG A 160 9.35 23.79 -0.27
C ARG A 160 10.57 24.08 -1.15
N SER A 161 11.18 23.05 -1.74
CA SER A 161 12.45 23.19 -2.50
C SER A 161 12.32 23.01 -4.01
N ARG A 162 11.20 22.45 -4.49
CA ARG A 162 11.01 22.10 -5.91
C ARG A 162 9.71 22.69 -6.46
N ASP A 163 9.76 23.10 -7.69
CA ASP A 163 8.60 23.61 -8.44
C ASP A 163 8.13 22.51 -9.42
N CYS A 164 7.41 21.51 -8.88
CA CYS A 164 6.70 20.51 -9.67
C CYS A 164 5.20 20.87 -9.67
N GLY A 165 4.53 20.72 -10.79
CA GLY A 165 3.10 21.04 -10.88
C GLY A 165 2.19 20.07 -10.14
N ARG A 166 2.69 18.87 -9.83
CA ARG A 166 1.98 17.84 -9.04
C ARG A 166 2.94 17.11 -8.10
N LEU A 167 2.39 16.57 -7.00
CA LEU A 167 3.15 15.73 -6.08
C LEU A 167 2.34 14.51 -5.67
N VAL A 168 2.97 13.34 -5.66
CA VAL A 168 2.45 12.10 -5.06
C VAL A 168 3.29 11.78 -3.82
N ALA A 169 2.64 11.66 -2.65
CA ALA A 169 3.23 11.16 -1.42
C ALA A 169 2.69 9.77 -1.12
N HIS A 170 3.52 8.73 -1.23
CA HIS A 170 3.12 7.34 -1.10
C HIS A 170 3.63 6.76 0.23
N TYR A 171 2.75 6.66 1.21
CA TYR A 171 2.99 6.08 2.52
C TYR A 171 2.81 4.57 2.49
N MET A 172 3.59 3.83 3.31
CA MET A 172 3.39 2.38 3.50
C MET A 172 2.17 2.06 4.37
N GLN A 173 1.83 2.94 5.32
CA GLN A 173 0.68 2.72 6.20
C GLN A 173 -0.63 3.12 5.49
N PRO A 174 -1.74 2.42 5.83
CA PRO A 174 -1.92 1.45 6.91
C PRO A 174 -1.52 0.00 6.58
N HIS A 175 -0.83 -0.30 5.46
CA HIS A 175 -0.35 -1.65 5.18
C HIS A 175 0.49 -2.19 6.35
N PHE A 176 0.37 -3.50 6.63
CA PHE A 176 1.17 -4.14 7.67
C PHE A 176 2.65 -4.22 7.29
N PRO A 177 3.57 -4.18 8.26
CA PRO A 177 3.34 -4.25 9.70
C PRO A 177 2.74 -2.96 10.27
N SER A 178 1.91 -3.11 11.32
CA SER A 178 1.39 -1.96 12.08
C SER A 178 2.48 -1.41 13.00
N VAL A 179 2.69 -0.10 12.95
CA VAL A 179 3.70 0.58 13.78
C VAL A 179 3.24 0.71 15.24
N PRO A 180 2.01 1.21 15.55
CA PRO A 180 1.61 1.39 16.93
C PRO A 180 1.23 0.10 17.65
N GLU A 181 0.71 -0.88 16.92
CA GLU A 181 0.25 -2.16 17.46
C GLU A 181 0.75 -3.32 16.60
N PRO A 182 2.06 -3.60 16.63
CA PRO A 182 2.62 -4.69 15.85
C PRO A 182 1.99 -6.00 16.33
N LEU A 183 1.31 -6.69 15.43
CA LEU A 183 0.80 -8.03 15.67
C LEU A 183 1.98 -9.00 15.60
N ASN A 184 2.78 -9.04 16.66
CA ASN A 184 3.97 -9.85 16.72
C ASN A 184 3.68 -11.27 16.23
N SER A 185 4.27 -11.60 15.09
CA SER A 185 4.89 -12.89 14.99
C SER A 185 5.93 -12.89 16.09
N SER A 186 5.73 -13.65 17.18
CA SER A 186 6.77 -13.85 18.16
C SER A 186 7.99 -14.31 17.40
N MET A 187 9.03 -13.46 17.35
CA MET A 187 10.35 -13.88 16.92
C MET A 187 10.80 -14.90 17.97
N ASP A 188 10.53 -16.16 17.71
CA ASP A 188 11.28 -17.24 18.31
C ASP A 188 12.63 -17.23 17.59
N LEU A 189 13.59 -16.50 18.15
CA LEU A 189 14.96 -16.38 17.62
C LEU A 189 15.67 -17.73 17.52
N ASP A 190 15.09 -18.79 18.07
CA ASP A 190 15.63 -20.16 18.04
C ASP A 190 15.09 -21.01 16.86
N SER A 191 14.12 -20.51 16.07
CA SER A 191 13.63 -21.23 14.88
C SER A 191 14.15 -20.63 13.57
N PHE A 192 15.36 -20.99 13.20
CA PHE A 192 16.06 -20.54 11.97
C PHE A 192 15.46 -21.06 10.67
N GLU A 193 14.28 -21.69 10.67
CA GLU A 193 13.63 -22.32 9.50
C GLU A 193 12.15 -21.93 9.30
N SER A 194 11.61 -20.93 9.96
CA SER A 194 10.20 -20.61 9.78
C SER A 194 9.99 -19.55 8.69
N HIS A 195 9.22 -19.92 7.69
CA HIS A 195 8.51 -18.97 6.85
C HIS A 195 7.76 -18.00 7.76
N TRP A 196 8.02 -16.70 7.60
CA TRP A 196 7.28 -15.66 8.27
C TRP A 196 5.84 -15.70 7.76
N ASP A 197 4.93 -16.26 8.57
CA ASP A 197 3.52 -16.19 8.22
C ASP A 197 3.07 -14.73 8.35
N SER A 198 2.67 -14.15 7.23
CA SER A 198 2.11 -12.80 7.22
C SER A 198 0.87 -12.73 8.12
N VAL A 199 0.50 -11.54 8.59
CA VAL A 199 -0.75 -11.33 9.34
C VAL A 199 -1.94 -11.96 8.62
N TRP A 200 -1.94 -11.91 7.29
CA TRP A 200 -2.98 -12.48 6.43
C TRP A 200 -2.99 -14.01 6.43
N ASP A 201 -1.83 -14.66 6.53
CA ASP A 201 -1.73 -16.11 6.67
C ASP A 201 -2.22 -16.58 8.04
N ARG A 202 -1.87 -15.87 9.10
CA ARG A 202 -2.34 -16.11 10.46
C ARG A 202 -3.85 -15.91 10.61
N LEU A 203 -4.40 -14.84 9.97
CA LEU A 203 -5.84 -14.64 9.91
C LEU A 203 -6.53 -15.76 9.14
N ARG A 204 -5.97 -16.19 8.02
CA ARG A 204 -6.48 -17.28 7.19
C ARG A 204 -6.49 -18.62 7.91
N SER A 205 -5.45 -18.94 8.70
CA SER A 205 -5.36 -20.17 9.47
C SER A 205 -6.23 -20.15 10.73
N GLY A 206 -6.67 -18.96 11.18
CA GLY A 206 -7.40 -18.76 12.43
C GLY A 206 -6.48 -18.65 13.66
N ASP A 207 -5.18 -18.43 13.44
CA ASP A 207 -4.19 -18.25 14.52
C ASP A 207 -4.27 -16.84 15.13
N ILE A 208 -4.97 -15.94 14.47
CA ILE A 208 -5.32 -14.62 14.98
C ILE A 208 -6.78 -14.29 14.66
N ALA A 209 -7.48 -13.64 15.59
CA ALA A 209 -8.87 -13.26 15.39
C ALA A 209 -8.98 -12.01 14.50
N GLU A 210 -10.06 -11.94 13.69
CA GLU A 210 -10.29 -10.86 12.73
C GLU A 210 -10.39 -9.49 13.41
N ASP A 211 -11.04 -9.41 14.56
CA ASP A 211 -11.18 -8.17 15.33
C ASP A 211 -9.83 -7.63 15.82
N ILE A 212 -8.88 -8.49 16.18
CA ILE A 212 -7.52 -8.09 16.57
C ILE A 212 -6.78 -7.51 15.37
N VAL A 213 -6.87 -8.15 14.19
CA VAL A 213 -6.26 -7.64 12.96
C VAL A 213 -6.89 -6.31 12.56
N TRP A 214 -8.22 -6.19 12.67
CA TRP A 214 -8.95 -4.96 12.35
C TRP A 214 -8.55 -3.79 13.25
N GLU A 215 -8.46 -3.99 14.56
CA GLU A 215 -8.06 -2.91 15.49
C GLU A 215 -6.61 -2.47 15.26
N SER A 216 -5.68 -3.41 15.03
CA SER A 216 -4.30 -3.08 14.67
C SER A 216 -4.23 -2.30 13.34
N TYR A 217 -5.04 -2.68 12.35
CA TYR A 217 -5.13 -1.98 11.06
C TYR A 217 -5.67 -0.55 11.24
N ARG A 218 -6.70 -0.36 12.08
CA ARG A 218 -7.23 0.96 12.45
C ARG A 218 -6.21 1.81 13.20
N ALA A 219 -5.45 1.20 14.12
CA ALA A 219 -4.38 1.91 14.83
C ALA A 219 -3.30 2.39 13.86
N ASN A 220 -2.92 1.57 12.88
CA ASN A 220 -1.95 1.93 11.85
C ASN A 220 -2.49 3.01 10.89
N LEU A 221 -3.79 3.01 10.61
CA LEU A 221 -4.42 4.09 9.86
C LEU A 221 -4.38 5.42 10.64
N ARG A 222 -4.74 5.42 11.93
CA ARG A 222 -4.64 6.64 12.76
C ARG A 222 -3.20 7.17 12.78
N TYR A 223 -2.24 6.29 12.94
CA TYR A 223 -0.83 6.65 12.94
C TYR A 223 -0.42 7.44 11.68
N VAL A 224 -0.81 6.99 10.48
CA VAL A 224 -0.49 7.73 9.26
C VAL A 224 -1.37 8.97 9.07
N LEU A 225 -2.63 8.97 9.50
CA LEU A 225 -3.50 10.13 9.38
C LEU A 225 -3.08 11.29 10.29
N ASP A 226 -2.44 11.01 11.42
CA ASP A 226 -1.81 12.05 12.26
C ASP A 226 -0.65 12.72 11.52
N ASP A 227 0.15 11.97 10.78
CA ASP A 227 1.21 12.50 9.90
C ASP A 227 0.64 13.22 8.66
N VAL A 228 -0.46 12.74 8.08
CA VAL A 228 -1.19 13.47 7.03
C VAL A 228 -1.72 14.80 7.55
N THR A 229 -2.23 14.86 8.77
CA THR A 229 -2.67 16.12 9.40
C THR A 229 -1.51 17.11 9.46
N LEU A 230 -0.34 16.67 9.94
CA LEU A 230 0.86 17.50 9.97
C LEU A 230 1.27 17.96 8.55
N LEU A 231 1.19 17.07 7.56
CA LEU A 231 1.50 17.40 6.17
C LEU A 231 0.59 18.49 5.63
N LEU A 232 -0.74 18.38 5.84
CA LEU A 232 -1.73 19.36 5.39
C LEU A 232 -1.53 20.75 5.98
N GLU A 233 -0.93 20.85 7.16
CA GLU A 233 -0.59 22.12 7.83
C GLU A 233 0.76 22.71 7.41
N ASN A 234 1.56 21.99 6.62
CA ASN A 234 2.94 22.36 6.30
C ASN A 234 3.32 22.29 4.81
N ILE A 235 2.33 22.23 3.92
CA ILE A 235 2.48 22.38 2.46
C ILE A 235 1.40 23.31 1.93
N ASP A 236 1.63 23.97 0.79
CA ASP A 236 0.61 24.75 0.09
C ASP A 236 0.06 23.96 -1.09
N ALA A 237 -1.25 23.64 -1.06
CA ALA A 237 -1.93 23.01 -2.17
C ALA A 237 -3.43 23.36 -2.20
N GLY A 238 -3.91 23.82 -3.35
CA GLY A 238 -5.33 24.18 -3.54
C GLY A 238 -6.24 22.97 -3.61
N ARG A 239 -5.72 21.82 -4.03
CA ARG A 239 -6.46 20.56 -4.13
C ARG A 239 -5.58 19.36 -3.74
N VAL A 240 -5.81 18.87 -2.53
CA VAL A 240 -5.18 17.65 -2.00
C VAL A 240 -6.18 16.50 -2.08
N ILE A 241 -5.72 15.38 -2.60
CA ILE A 241 -6.49 14.13 -2.58
C ILE A 241 -5.82 13.15 -1.63
N ILE A 242 -6.60 12.56 -0.72
CA ILE A 242 -6.18 11.43 0.11
C ILE A 242 -6.89 10.19 -0.42
N SER A 243 -6.10 9.21 -0.87
CA SER A 243 -6.59 7.99 -1.51
C SER A 243 -5.74 6.78 -1.12
N ALA A 244 -5.91 5.67 -1.82
CA ALA A 244 -5.07 4.49 -1.72
C ALA A 244 -4.80 3.91 -3.11
N ASP A 245 -3.73 3.16 -3.22
CA ASP A 245 -3.40 2.38 -4.41
C ASP A 245 -4.32 1.14 -4.54
N HIS A 246 -4.61 0.45 -3.43
CA HIS A 246 -5.55 -0.65 -3.28
C HIS A 246 -6.02 -0.78 -1.83
N GLY A 247 -6.83 -1.78 -1.53
CA GLY A 247 -7.16 -2.20 -0.17
C GLY A 247 -6.68 -3.64 0.11
N ASN A 248 -7.09 -4.21 1.24
CA ASN A 248 -6.78 -5.58 1.64
C ASN A 248 -8.06 -6.40 1.84
N ALA A 249 -8.05 -7.67 1.47
CA ALA A 249 -9.10 -8.63 1.77
C ALA A 249 -8.84 -9.30 3.13
N MET A 250 -9.90 -9.50 3.91
CA MET A 250 -9.86 -10.12 5.24
C MET A 250 -10.68 -11.41 5.31
N GLY A 251 -10.85 -12.09 4.18
CA GLY A 251 -11.65 -13.33 4.06
C GLY A 251 -12.74 -13.25 3.01
N GLU A 252 -13.00 -12.07 2.43
CA GLU A 252 -13.99 -11.90 1.39
C GLU A 252 -13.65 -12.76 0.17
N TRP A 253 -14.62 -13.54 -0.27
CA TRP A 253 -14.43 -14.53 -1.34
C TRP A 253 -13.31 -15.55 -1.07
N GLY A 254 -12.96 -15.76 0.22
CA GLY A 254 -11.84 -16.59 0.62
C GLY A 254 -10.47 -16.00 0.29
N GLN A 255 -10.41 -14.69 0.01
CA GLN A 255 -9.15 -13.97 -0.25
C GLN A 255 -8.66 -13.28 1.02
N TYR A 256 -7.34 -13.16 1.17
CA TYR A 256 -6.67 -12.49 2.28
C TYR A 256 -5.50 -11.67 1.73
N GLY A 257 -5.23 -10.50 2.33
CA GLY A 257 -4.26 -9.55 1.82
C GLY A 257 -4.70 -8.95 0.49
N HIS A 258 -3.74 -8.68 -0.41
CA HIS A 258 -3.99 -8.01 -1.68
C HIS A 258 -3.51 -8.84 -2.89
N PRO A 259 -4.11 -10.01 -3.15
CA PRO A 259 -3.69 -10.85 -4.28
C PRO A 259 -3.87 -10.13 -5.62
N ALA A 260 -2.85 -10.23 -6.48
CA ALA A 260 -2.83 -9.58 -7.78
C ALA A 260 -3.99 -10.03 -8.69
N GLY A 261 -4.60 -9.08 -9.41
CA GLY A 261 -5.64 -9.34 -10.41
C GLY A 261 -6.98 -9.80 -9.83
N VAL A 262 -7.30 -9.47 -8.58
CA VAL A 262 -8.57 -9.83 -7.94
C VAL A 262 -9.48 -8.60 -7.86
N PRO A 263 -10.60 -8.54 -8.62
CA PRO A 263 -11.41 -7.33 -8.79
C PRO A 263 -12.54 -7.17 -7.75
N ILE A 264 -12.32 -7.59 -6.50
CA ILE A 264 -13.33 -7.47 -5.43
C ILE A 264 -13.33 -6.06 -4.81
N ALA A 265 -14.49 -5.64 -4.29
CA ALA A 265 -14.67 -4.30 -3.74
C ALA A 265 -13.67 -3.94 -2.63
N PRO A 266 -13.38 -4.81 -1.63
CA PRO A 266 -12.40 -4.49 -0.58
C PRO A 266 -10.99 -4.19 -1.08
N LEU A 267 -10.62 -4.67 -2.26
CA LEU A 267 -9.31 -4.43 -2.89
C LEU A 267 -9.30 -3.21 -3.83
N ARG A 268 -10.44 -2.92 -4.47
CA ARG A 268 -10.49 -1.97 -5.59
C ARG A 268 -11.27 -0.70 -5.28
N ASN A 269 -12.16 -0.69 -4.28
CA ASN A 269 -12.84 0.51 -3.85
C ASN A 269 -11.99 1.19 -2.78
N VAL A 270 -11.39 2.31 -3.15
CA VAL A 270 -10.49 3.10 -2.30
C VAL A 270 -11.11 4.46 -1.99
N PRO A 271 -10.73 5.13 -0.91
CA PRO A 271 -11.19 6.49 -0.64
C PRO A 271 -10.73 7.47 -1.72
N TRP A 272 -11.50 8.53 -1.95
CA TRP A 272 -11.11 9.68 -2.77
C TRP A 272 -11.53 10.97 -2.08
N ILE A 273 -10.78 11.35 -1.05
CA ILE A 273 -11.09 12.48 -0.18
C ILE A 273 -10.41 13.72 -0.74
N GLU A 274 -11.21 14.75 -1.05
CA GLU A 274 -10.69 16.05 -1.50
C GLU A 274 -10.64 17.02 -0.32
N THR A 275 -9.50 17.67 -0.13
CA THR A 275 -9.25 18.72 0.86
C THR A 275 -8.27 19.75 0.33
N THR A 276 -7.82 20.66 1.17
CA THR A 276 -6.81 21.69 0.87
C THR A 276 -5.68 21.61 1.91
N ALA A 277 -4.53 22.18 1.58
CA ALA A 277 -3.42 22.30 2.51
C ALA A 277 -2.89 23.73 2.51
N MET A 278 -2.37 24.16 3.66
CA MET A 278 -1.80 25.51 3.83
C MET A 278 -0.54 25.41 4.70
N ASP A 279 0.59 25.84 4.16
CA ASP A 279 1.85 25.87 4.90
C ASP A 279 1.82 26.99 5.97
N THR A 280 1.70 26.58 7.22
CA THR A 280 1.75 27.46 8.38
C THR A 280 3.17 27.71 8.87
N GLY A 281 4.15 26.96 8.35
CA GLY A 281 5.53 27.00 8.83
C GLY A 281 5.70 26.50 10.27
N SER A 282 4.71 25.76 10.80
CA SER A 282 4.71 25.28 12.19
C SER A 282 5.69 24.13 12.43
N TYR A 283 6.10 23.44 11.36
CA TYR A 283 6.99 22.28 11.41
C TYR A 283 8.17 22.43 10.45
N ASN A 284 9.34 22.01 10.93
CA ASN A 284 10.54 21.90 10.11
C ASN A 284 10.90 20.41 9.97
N PRO A 285 10.99 19.89 8.75
CA PRO A 285 11.41 18.51 8.51
C PRO A 285 12.80 18.21 9.12
N GLU A 286 12.92 17.06 9.76
CA GLU A 286 14.17 16.63 10.40
C GLU A 286 14.94 15.65 9.51
N LEU A 287 14.26 14.88 8.66
CA LEU A 287 14.88 13.91 7.78
C LEU A 287 15.47 14.57 6.53
N GLU A 288 16.77 14.51 6.39
CA GLU A 288 17.47 14.89 5.15
C GLU A 288 17.60 13.67 4.22
N GLN A 289 17.66 13.94 2.91
CA GLN A 289 17.95 12.88 1.94
C GLN A 289 19.40 12.42 2.10
N ASP A 290 19.60 11.21 2.61
CA ASP A 290 20.93 10.60 2.66
C ASP A 290 21.28 10.05 1.27
N ARG A 291 22.59 10.09 0.95
CA ARG A 291 23.13 9.57 -0.31
C ARG A 291 23.72 8.16 -0.17
N GLU A 292 23.80 7.62 1.05
CA GLU A 292 24.14 6.21 1.29
C GLU A 292 22.88 5.35 1.21
N TYR A 293 22.68 4.71 0.07
CA TYR A 293 21.51 3.89 -0.21
C TYR A 293 21.67 2.45 0.29
N THR A 294 20.59 1.92 0.88
CA THR A 294 20.43 0.47 1.09
C THR A 294 20.37 -0.25 -0.26
N THR A 295 21.04 -1.38 -0.40
CA THR A 295 21.06 -2.12 -1.67
C THR A 295 19.72 -2.79 -1.95
N THR A 296 19.36 -2.89 -3.23
CA THR A 296 18.11 -3.53 -3.69
C THR A 296 17.95 -4.97 -3.17
N ASP A 297 19.05 -5.73 -3.04
CA ASP A 297 19.01 -7.11 -2.55
C ASP A 297 18.64 -7.20 -1.06
N GLU A 298 19.09 -6.25 -0.23
CA GLU A 298 18.71 -6.17 1.19
C GLU A 298 17.22 -5.84 1.32
N VAL A 299 16.73 -4.92 0.51
CA VAL A 299 15.31 -4.55 0.49
C VAL A 299 14.42 -5.70 -0.01
N ARG A 300 14.82 -6.41 -1.06
CA ARG A 300 14.11 -7.61 -1.52
C ARG A 300 14.01 -8.69 -0.45
N SER A 301 15.09 -8.90 0.30
CA SER A 301 15.05 -9.81 1.45
C SER A 301 14.00 -9.37 2.50
N ARG A 302 13.91 -8.07 2.76
CA ARG A 302 12.94 -7.48 3.69
C ARG A 302 11.50 -7.61 3.18
N LEU A 303 11.25 -7.34 1.89
CA LEU A 303 9.93 -7.48 1.26
C LEU A 303 9.43 -8.93 1.25
N ASN A 304 10.32 -9.89 0.98
CA ASN A 304 9.97 -11.31 1.07
C ASN A 304 9.52 -11.68 2.49
N ASN A 305 10.16 -11.10 3.51
CA ASN A 305 9.80 -11.32 4.92
C ASN A 305 8.45 -10.69 5.29
N LEU A 306 7.98 -9.69 4.55
CA LEU A 306 6.68 -9.03 4.75
C LEU A 306 5.52 -9.70 3.98
N GLY A 307 5.80 -10.77 3.24
CA GLY A 307 4.77 -11.51 2.49
C GLY A 307 4.41 -10.90 1.13
N TYR A 308 5.27 -10.04 0.59
CA TYR A 308 5.12 -9.44 -0.75
C TYR A 308 5.60 -10.35 -1.90
N ALA A 309 6.08 -11.55 -1.63
CA ALA A 309 6.60 -12.50 -2.64
C ALA A 309 5.51 -13.42 -3.22
#